data_1adc64de6553b1c8bec371fe8d511564
#
_entry.id   1adc64de6553b1c8bec371fe8d511564
#
_cell.length_a   1.000
_cell.length_b   1.000
_cell.length_c   1.000
_cell.angle_alpha   90.00
_cell.angle_beta   90.00
_cell.angle_gamma   90.00
#
_symmetry.space_group_name_H-M   'P 1'
#
loop_
_entity.id
_entity.type
_entity.pdbx_description
1 polymer ?
#
loop_
_entity_poly.entity_id
_entity_poly.type
_entity_poly.pdbx_seq_one_letter_code
_entity_poly.pdbx_strand_id
1 'polypeptide(L)'
;AMGMDLTSFEDLGSDHMMGMAMGLELDDFMDFEDDYVMTMAMGMDVEAYGTLDDDTMMGMAMGMDFDDFMMFEDDQMFGFVDNMDWEDFDDIGNDSVRGMAMGMDADDYGLLGDDHLMGMAMGMEFDDFFEFEDDQLFGFVDNMDWEDFDDIGSDGVMGMAMGMDLTSFEDLGSDHMMGMAMGLE
;
A
#
# COMPACT_ATOMS: atom_id res chain seq x y z
N ALA A 1 -1.45 17.22 -20.20
CA ALA A 1 -2.45 16.36 -19.60
C ALA A 1 -3.76 17.11 -19.29
N MET A 2 -3.78 18.21 -18.58
CA MET A 2 -4.99 18.98 -18.21
C MET A 2 -5.95 19.44 -19.33
N GLY A 3 -5.78 19.04 -20.55
CA GLY A 3 -6.67 19.38 -21.68
C GLY A 3 -7.13 18.18 -22.48
N MET A 4 -6.77 16.98 -22.07
CA MET A 4 -7.17 15.72 -22.67
C MET A 4 -8.36 15.16 -21.90
N ASP A 5 -9.36 14.61 -22.57
CA ASP A 5 -10.43 13.87 -21.89
C ASP A 5 -9.92 12.49 -21.44
N LEU A 6 -10.53 11.92 -20.38
CA LEU A 6 -10.10 10.67 -19.75
C LEU A 6 -10.01 9.51 -20.77
N THR A 7 -10.99 9.37 -21.66
CA THR A 7 -10.99 8.30 -22.68
C THR A 7 -9.78 8.38 -23.61
N SER A 8 -9.39 9.60 -24.00
CA SER A 8 -8.19 9.79 -24.84
C SER A 8 -6.90 9.56 -24.04
N PHE A 9 -6.97 9.75 -22.74
CA PHE A 9 -5.87 9.48 -21.82
C PHE A 9 -5.67 7.97 -21.63
N GLU A 10 -6.74 7.19 -21.45
CA GLU A 10 -6.73 5.72 -21.39
C GLU A 10 -6.15 5.05 -22.64
N ASP A 11 -6.30 5.69 -23.81
CA ASP A 11 -5.74 5.19 -25.06
C ASP A 11 -4.20 5.34 -25.19
N LEU A 12 -3.55 6.00 -24.21
CA LEU A 12 -2.10 6.12 -24.18
C LEU A 12 -1.46 4.80 -23.73
N GLY A 13 -0.35 4.44 -24.31
CA GLY A 13 0.39 3.24 -23.88
C GLY A 13 1.30 3.54 -22.66
N SER A 14 1.74 2.49 -21.99
CA SER A 14 2.58 2.49 -20.77
C SER A 14 3.77 3.46 -20.85
N ASP A 15 4.53 3.45 -21.95
CA ASP A 15 5.67 4.38 -22.16
C ASP A 15 5.27 5.86 -22.08
N HIS A 16 4.04 6.21 -22.51
CA HIS A 16 3.56 7.58 -22.47
C HIS A 16 3.07 7.96 -21.06
N MET A 17 2.40 7.04 -20.38
CA MET A 17 1.98 7.22 -18.97
C MET A 17 3.19 7.43 -18.07
N MET A 18 4.17 6.54 -18.17
CA MET A 18 5.44 6.65 -17.46
C MET A 18 6.16 7.98 -17.76
N GLY A 19 6.26 8.36 -19.03
CA GLY A 19 6.91 9.62 -19.44
C GLY A 19 6.17 10.87 -18.93
N MET A 20 4.85 10.79 -18.73
CA MET A 20 4.08 11.87 -18.12
C MET A 20 4.30 11.91 -16.61
N ALA A 21 4.22 10.76 -15.93
CA ALA A 21 4.46 10.66 -14.49
C ALA A 21 5.84 11.21 -14.12
N MET A 22 6.90 10.79 -14.80
CA MET A 22 8.28 11.30 -14.60
C MET A 22 8.46 12.80 -14.90
N GLY A 23 7.51 13.42 -15.57
CA GLY A 23 7.56 14.85 -15.89
C GLY A 23 6.77 15.75 -14.94
N LEU A 24 6.13 15.17 -13.94
CA LEU A 24 5.36 15.85 -12.91
C LEU A 24 6.18 15.98 -11.62
N GLU A 25 5.94 17.03 -10.85
CA GLU A 25 6.42 17.15 -9.48
C GLU A 25 5.35 16.60 -8.53
N LEU A 26 5.72 16.23 -7.30
CA LEU A 26 4.83 15.67 -6.28
C LEU A 26 3.50 16.45 -6.17
N ASP A 27 3.59 17.79 -6.06
CA ASP A 27 2.43 18.66 -5.91
C ASP A 27 1.52 18.67 -7.15
N ASP A 28 2.02 18.34 -8.34
CA ASP A 28 1.24 18.31 -9.57
C ASP A 28 0.19 17.19 -9.54
N PHE A 29 0.48 16.06 -8.90
CA PHE A 29 -0.47 14.94 -8.77
C PHE A 29 -1.70 15.33 -7.97
N MET A 30 -1.55 16.17 -6.94
CA MET A 30 -2.65 16.66 -6.12
C MET A 30 -3.56 17.67 -6.85
N ASP A 31 -3.09 18.24 -7.97
CA ASP A 31 -3.87 19.16 -8.82
C ASP A 31 -4.70 18.42 -9.91
N PHE A 32 -4.48 17.12 -10.10
CA PHE A 32 -5.31 16.29 -10.98
C PHE A 32 -6.57 15.80 -10.26
N GLU A 33 -7.60 15.46 -11.04
CA GLU A 33 -8.69 14.63 -10.55
C GLU A 33 -8.15 13.20 -10.39
N ASP A 34 -8.53 12.52 -9.33
CA ASP A 34 -8.12 11.15 -8.94
C ASP A 34 -8.20 10.15 -10.11
N ASP A 35 -9.30 10.15 -10.88
CA ASP A 35 -9.49 9.33 -12.08
C ASP A 35 -8.30 9.40 -13.07
N TYR A 36 -7.63 10.56 -13.19
CA TYR A 36 -6.47 10.70 -14.08
C TYR A 36 -5.20 10.10 -13.48
N VAL A 37 -5.00 10.24 -12.17
CA VAL A 37 -3.85 9.67 -11.47
C VAL A 37 -3.97 8.14 -11.47
N MET A 38 -5.16 7.62 -11.12
CA MET A 38 -5.48 6.19 -11.21
C MET A 38 -5.24 5.64 -12.62
N THR A 39 -5.78 6.30 -13.66
CA THR A 39 -5.57 5.85 -15.04
C THR A 39 -4.10 5.88 -15.43
N MET A 40 -3.33 6.86 -14.94
CA MET A 40 -1.89 6.94 -15.18
C MET A 40 -1.18 5.75 -14.53
N ALA A 41 -1.46 5.46 -13.28
CA ALA A 41 -0.89 4.34 -12.56
C ALA A 41 -1.26 3.01 -13.22
N MET A 42 -2.53 2.71 -13.38
CA MET A 42 -3.01 1.44 -14.00
C MET A 42 -2.63 1.28 -15.47
N GLY A 43 -2.37 2.37 -16.18
CA GLY A 43 -1.96 2.35 -17.60
C GLY A 43 -0.48 2.06 -17.80
N MET A 44 0.32 1.94 -16.74
CA MET A 44 1.73 1.57 -16.78
C MET A 44 1.91 0.05 -16.63
N ASP A 45 2.92 -0.49 -17.32
CA ASP A 45 3.35 -1.87 -17.08
C ASP A 45 4.04 -1.96 -15.70
N VAL A 46 3.96 -3.11 -15.03
CA VAL A 46 4.52 -3.32 -13.68
C VAL A 46 6.00 -2.95 -13.61
N GLU A 47 6.78 -3.28 -14.63
CA GLU A 47 8.19 -2.92 -14.71
C GLU A 47 8.47 -1.41 -14.78
N ALA A 48 7.47 -0.61 -15.13
CA ALA A 48 7.61 0.84 -15.20
C ALA A 48 7.73 1.46 -13.81
N TYR A 49 7.06 0.91 -12.80
CA TYR A 49 7.13 1.43 -11.43
C TYR A 49 8.57 1.47 -10.90
N GLY A 50 9.36 0.42 -11.14
CA GLY A 50 10.77 0.36 -10.75
C GLY A 50 11.70 1.37 -11.45
N THR A 51 11.18 2.18 -12.37
CA THR A 51 11.93 3.25 -13.05
C THR A 51 11.52 4.65 -12.61
N LEU A 52 10.44 4.77 -11.86
CA LEU A 52 9.98 6.02 -11.27
C LEU A 52 10.85 6.36 -10.04
N ASP A 53 10.91 7.62 -9.70
CA ASP A 53 11.52 8.07 -8.46
C ASP A 53 10.48 8.10 -7.32
N ASP A 54 10.95 8.14 -6.09
CA ASP A 54 10.13 8.08 -4.87
C ASP A 54 9.09 9.21 -4.85
N ASP A 55 9.49 10.46 -5.17
CA ASP A 55 8.57 11.60 -5.23
C ASP A 55 7.41 11.37 -6.22
N THR A 56 7.67 10.71 -7.35
CA THR A 56 6.64 10.37 -8.35
C THR A 56 5.70 9.28 -7.83
N MET A 57 6.24 8.22 -7.21
CA MET A 57 5.44 7.15 -6.63
C MET A 57 4.56 7.65 -5.48
N MET A 58 5.14 8.41 -4.57
CA MET A 58 4.41 9.06 -3.47
C MET A 58 3.35 10.01 -4.00
N GLY A 59 3.66 10.84 -5.01
CA GLY A 59 2.69 11.74 -5.64
C GLY A 59 1.49 11.02 -6.24
N MET A 60 1.71 9.89 -6.93
CA MET A 60 0.62 9.06 -7.44
C MET A 60 -0.22 8.47 -6.29
N ALA A 61 0.43 7.96 -5.24
CA ALA A 61 -0.28 7.40 -4.09
C ALA A 61 -1.16 8.45 -3.38
N MET A 62 -0.65 9.67 -3.22
CA MET A 62 -1.40 10.79 -2.62
C MET A 62 -2.50 11.34 -3.52
N GLY A 63 -2.39 11.18 -4.84
CA GLY A 63 -3.37 11.65 -5.82
C GLY A 63 -4.51 10.67 -6.10
N MET A 64 -4.50 9.48 -5.50
CA MET A 64 -5.53 8.44 -5.59
C MET A 64 -6.28 8.31 -4.26
N ASP A 65 -7.54 7.92 -4.31
CA ASP A 65 -8.31 7.59 -3.11
C ASP A 65 -8.35 6.06 -2.86
N PHE A 66 -8.94 5.64 -1.73
CA PHE A 66 -9.07 4.24 -1.34
C PHE A 66 -9.70 3.36 -2.44
N ASP A 67 -10.79 3.83 -3.05
CA ASP A 67 -11.53 3.05 -4.05
C ASP A 67 -10.69 2.81 -5.32
N ASP A 68 -9.76 3.72 -5.65
CA ASP A 68 -8.88 3.61 -6.81
C ASP A 68 -7.91 2.43 -6.65
N PHE A 69 -7.34 2.26 -5.46
CA PHE A 69 -6.42 1.14 -5.19
C PHE A 69 -7.12 -0.22 -5.31
N MET A 70 -8.40 -0.30 -4.96
CA MET A 70 -9.19 -1.53 -5.10
C MET A 70 -9.51 -1.90 -6.56
N MET A 71 -9.13 -1.06 -7.53
CA MET A 71 -9.31 -1.30 -8.96
C MET A 71 -8.06 -1.84 -9.66
N PHE A 72 -6.91 -1.85 -8.98
CA PHE A 72 -5.67 -2.39 -9.53
C PHE A 72 -5.80 -3.91 -9.74
N GLU A 73 -5.10 -4.43 -10.74
CA GLU A 73 -4.84 -5.87 -10.84
C GLU A 73 -3.77 -6.26 -9.80
N ASP A 74 -3.82 -7.49 -9.27
CA ASP A 74 -2.94 -7.96 -8.18
C ASP A 74 -1.46 -7.70 -8.46
N ASP A 75 -0.96 -8.10 -9.63
CA ASP A 75 0.44 -7.87 -10.06
C ASP A 75 0.81 -6.38 -10.10
N GLN A 76 -0.14 -5.52 -10.46
CA GLN A 76 0.08 -4.07 -10.53
C GLN A 76 0.14 -3.46 -9.13
N MET A 77 -0.79 -3.84 -8.24
CA MET A 77 -0.78 -3.38 -6.86
C MET A 77 0.50 -3.79 -6.15
N PHE A 78 0.88 -5.08 -6.24
CA PHE A 78 2.14 -5.56 -5.70
C PHE A 78 3.33 -4.76 -6.25
N GLY A 79 3.42 -4.60 -7.57
CA GLY A 79 4.52 -3.86 -8.19
C GLY A 79 4.56 -2.38 -7.80
N PHE A 80 3.41 -1.76 -7.57
CA PHE A 80 3.32 -0.39 -7.08
C PHE A 80 3.86 -0.28 -5.66
N VAL A 81 3.42 -1.13 -4.75
CA VAL A 81 3.83 -1.14 -3.34
C VAL A 81 5.30 -1.51 -3.18
N ASP A 82 5.79 -2.57 -3.87
CA ASP A 82 7.17 -3.06 -3.78
C ASP A 82 8.22 -2.04 -4.25
N ASN A 83 7.81 -1.08 -5.09
CA ASN A 83 8.69 -0.03 -5.60
C ASN A 83 8.55 1.32 -4.87
N MET A 84 7.67 1.44 -3.87
CA MET A 84 7.62 2.60 -2.99
C MET A 84 8.71 2.51 -1.92
N ASP A 85 9.21 3.64 -1.45
CA ASP A 85 10.03 3.66 -0.24
C ASP A 85 9.13 3.44 0.98
N TRP A 86 9.51 2.54 1.87
CA TRP A 86 8.71 2.22 3.06
C TRP A 86 8.52 3.43 4.00
N GLU A 87 9.47 4.38 4.00
CA GLU A 87 9.38 5.63 4.79
C GLU A 87 8.24 6.53 4.30
N ASP A 88 7.84 6.43 3.03
CA ASP A 88 6.79 7.26 2.44
C ASP A 88 5.38 6.88 2.92
N PHE A 89 5.16 5.67 3.40
CA PHE A 89 3.83 5.24 3.86
C PHE A 89 3.26 6.11 5.00
N ASP A 90 4.10 6.67 5.87
CA ASP A 90 3.65 7.58 6.93
C ASP A 90 3.20 8.96 6.36
N ASP A 91 3.71 9.35 5.20
CA ASP A 91 3.45 10.66 4.59
C ASP A 91 2.30 10.67 3.57
N ILE A 92 1.94 9.53 2.96
CA ILE A 92 0.91 9.47 1.89
C ILE A 92 -0.53 9.48 2.41
N GLY A 93 -0.73 9.24 3.70
CA GLY A 93 -2.04 9.26 4.36
C GLY A 93 -2.70 7.88 4.47
N ASN A 94 -3.48 7.73 5.52
CA ASN A 94 -4.10 6.49 5.95
C ASN A 94 -4.97 5.82 4.86
N ASP A 95 -5.85 6.57 4.17
CA ASP A 95 -6.75 5.99 3.15
C ASP A 95 -5.98 5.34 2.01
N SER A 96 -4.86 5.94 1.57
CA SER A 96 -4.00 5.39 0.51
C SER A 96 -3.29 4.12 0.97
N VAL A 97 -2.68 4.14 2.18
CA VAL A 97 -1.99 2.97 2.75
C VAL A 97 -2.96 1.80 2.94
N ARG A 98 -4.14 2.08 3.50
CA ARG A 98 -5.19 1.07 3.67
C ARG A 98 -5.64 0.49 2.33
N GLY A 99 -5.85 1.35 1.31
CA GLY A 99 -6.21 0.93 -0.03
C GLY A 99 -5.17 0.00 -0.65
N MET A 100 -3.89 0.34 -0.56
CA MET A 100 -2.79 -0.51 -1.02
C MET A 100 -2.73 -1.83 -0.26
N ALA A 101 -2.79 -1.79 1.07
CA ALA A 101 -2.76 -3.00 1.88
C ALA A 101 -3.94 -3.93 1.56
N MET A 102 -5.16 -3.43 1.52
CA MET A 102 -6.36 -4.25 1.24
C MET A 102 -6.51 -4.64 -0.23
N GLY A 103 -5.86 -3.93 -1.16
CA GLY A 103 -5.86 -4.23 -2.59
C GLY A 103 -4.91 -5.37 -2.99
N MET A 104 -4.02 -5.81 -2.09
CA MET A 104 -3.12 -6.93 -2.33
C MET A 104 -3.71 -8.27 -1.91
N ASP A 105 -3.33 -9.33 -2.62
CA ASP A 105 -3.63 -10.70 -2.21
C ASP A 105 -2.79 -11.10 -0.97
N ALA A 106 -3.33 -12.01 -0.14
CA ALA A 106 -2.67 -12.49 1.07
C ALA A 106 -1.28 -13.13 0.80
N ASP A 107 -1.11 -13.77 -0.36
CA ASP A 107 0.16 -14.39 -0.77
C ASP A 107 1.25 -13.34 -1.11
N ASP A 108 0.86 -12.13 -1.49
CA ASP A 108 1.79 -11.07 -1.91
C ASP A 108 2.57 -10.47 -0.73
N TYR A 109 1.98 -10.46 0.46
CA TYR A 109 2.67 -9.97 1.65
C TYR A 109 3.96 -10.74 1.95
N GLY A 110 3.98 -12.05 1.64
CA GLY A 110 5.19 -12.88 1.78
C GLY A 110 6.29 -12.57 0.75
N LEU A 111 6.01 -11.75 -0.25
CA LEU A 111 6.96 -11.32 -1.28
C LEU A 111 7.51 -9.91 -1.01
N LEU A 112 6.80 -9.10 -0.23
CA LEU A 112 7.27 -7.79 0.22
C LEU A 112 8.41 -7.92 1.24
N GLY A 113 9.24 -6.90 1.33
CA GLY A 113 10.22 -6.79 2.41
C GLY A 113 9.56 -6.44 3.75
N ASP A 114 10.19 -6.85 4.85
CA ASP A 114 9.70 -6.58 6.22
C ASP A 114 9.45 -5.08 6.45
N ASP A 115 10.35 -4.21 5.98
CA ASP A 115 10.25 -2.76 6.09
C ASP A 115 8.95 -2.22 5.46
N HIS A 116 8.47 -2.78 4.34
CA HIS A 116 7.22 -2.36 3.69
C HIS A 116 5.99 -2.69 4.54
N LEU A 117 5.93 -3.90 5.11
CA LEU A 117 4.82 -4.29 5.98
C LEU A 117 4.77 -3.43 7.24
N MET A 118 5.93 -3.16 7.84
CA MET A 118 6.07 -2.26 8.98
C MET A 118 5.62 -0.84 8.61
N GLY A 119 6.10 -0.28 7.49
CA GLY A 119 5.71 1.04 7.00
C GLY A 119 4.20 1.17 6.78
N MET A 120 3.58 0.19 6.10
CA MET A 120 2.12 0.16 5.94
C MET A 120 1.40 0.08 7.28
N ALA A 121 1.88 -0.74 8.22
CA ALA A 121 1.26 -0.84 9.55
C ALA A 121 1.33 0.48 10.34
N MET A 122 2.41 1.23 10.17
CA MET A 122 2.58 2.57 10.78
C MET A 122 1.68 3.63 10.14
N GLY A 123 1.43 3.53 8.83
CA GLY A 123 0.56 4.46 8.09
C GLY A 123 -0.95 4.21 8.28
N MET A 124 -1.34 3.09 8.89
CA MET A 124 -2.74 2.73 9.15
C MET A 124 -3.17 3.09 10.58
N GLU A 125 -4.47 3.38 10.75
CA GLU A 125 -5.09 3.58 12.06
C GLU A 125 -5.63 2.26 12.64
N PHE A 126 -5.86 2.22 13.95
CA PHE A 126 -6.39 1.07 14.69
C PHE A 126 -7.63 0.43 14.02
N ASP A 127 -8.57 1.25 13.57
CA ASP A 127 -9.84 0.76 13.03
C ASP A 127 -9.69 0.11 11.63
N ASP A 128 -8.63 0.42 10.90
CA ASP A 128 -8.41 -0.11 9.54
C ASP A 128 -8.19 -1.62 9.52
N PHE A 129 -7.51 -2.13 10.55
CA PHE A 129 -7.25 -3.58 10.67
C PHE A 129 -8.51 -4.44 10.81
N PHE A 130 -9.67 -3.85 11.13
CA PHE A 130 -10.95 -4.56 11.16
C PHE A 130 -11.64 -4.66 9.79
N GLU A 131 -11.14 -3.96 8.80
CA GLU A 131 -11.69 -3.96 7.44
C GLU A 131 -11.04 -5.02 6.54
N PHE A 132 -9.89 -5.56 6.96
CA PHE A 132 -9.22 -6.65 6.25
C PHE A 132 -10.06 -7.94 6.26
N GLU A 133 -9.93 -8.73 5.20
CA GLU A 133 -10.36 -10.12 5.23
C GLU A 133 -9.45 -10.95 6.16
N ASP A 134 -9.98 -12.02 6.76
CA ASP A 134 -9.24 -12.80 7.79
C ASP A 134 -7.90 -13.34 7.29
N ASP A 135 -7.84 -13.82 6.04
CA ASP A 135 -6.64 -14.35 5.40
C ASP A 135 -5.64 -13.26 5.00
N GLN A 136 -6.13 -12.09 4.61
CA GLN A 136 -5.29 -10.93 4.33
C GLN A 136 -4.59 -10.45 5.61
N LEU A 137 -5.35 -10.23 6.69
CA LEU A 137 -4.77 -9.77 7.94
C LEU A 137 -3.79 -10.79 8.52
N PHE A 138 -4.12 -12.10 8.41
CA PHE A 138 -3.21 -13.14 8.82
C PHE A 138 -1.92 -13.11 8.00
N GLY A 139 -2.01 -13.05 6.67
CA GLY A 139 -0.86 -12.97 5.77
C GLY A 139 0.00 -11.72 6.06
N PHE A 140 -0.63 -10.58 6.30
CA PHE A 140 0.05 -9.34 6.64
C PHE A 140 0.86 -9.48 7.94
N VAL A 141 0.26 -10.01 9.00
CA VAL A 141 0.90 -10.17 10.33
C VAL A 141 1.94 -11.30 10.34
N ASP A 142 1.67 -12.46 9.68
CA ASP A 142 2.57 -13.62 9.69
C ASP A 142 3.86 -13.37 8.91
N ASN A 143 3.84 -12.43 7.96
CA ASN A 143 5.01 -12.07 7.15
C ASN A 143 5.80 -10.87 7.70
N MET A 144 5.34 -10.21 8.76
CA MET A 144 6.11 -9.16 9.45
C MET A 144 7.22 -9.77 10.31
N ASP A 145 8.35 -9.09 10.48
CA ASP A 145 9.32 -9.50 11.49
C ASP A 145 8.75 -9.21 12.89
N TRP A 146 8.92 -10.16 13.80
CA TRP A 146 8.41 -10.02 15.18
C TRP A 146 9.03 -8.83 15.93
N GLU A 147 10.21 -8.34 15.52
CA GLU A 147 10.89 -7.16 16.10
C GLU A 147 10.17 -5.86 15.74
N ASP A 148 9.48 -5.79 14.59
CA ASP A 148 8.83 -4.59 14.07
C ASP A 148 7.60 -4.18 14.88
N PHE A 149 6.97 -5.11 15.59
CA PHE A 149 5.82 -4.79 16.44
C PHE A 149 6.10 -3.74 17.53
N ASP A 150 7.36 -3.63 17.99
CA ASP A 150 7.76 -2.60 18.96
C ASP A 150 7.79 -1.19 18.32
N ASP A 151 8.09 -1.12 17.03
CA ASP A 151 8.18 0.14 16.28
C ASP A 151 6.83 0.64 15.75
N ILE A 152 5.88 -0.26 15.44
CA ILE A 152 4.52 0.07 14.96
C ILE A 152 3.70 0.80 16.04
N GLY A 153 3.95 0.50 17.31
CA GLY A 153 3.22 1.08 18.42
C GLY A 153 1.94 0.34 18.81
N SER A 154 1.48 0.62 20.04
CA SER A 154 0.43 -0.16 20.68
C SER A 154 -0.94 -0.13 19.98
N ASP A 155 -1.29 0.96 19.27
CA ASP A 155 -2.58 1.08 18.59
C ASP A 155 -2.63 0.19 17.35
N GLY A 156 -1.59 0.16 16.52
CA GLY A 156 -1.48 -0.72 15.36
C GLY A 156 -1.46 -2.20 15.78
N VAL A 157 -0.59 -2.56 16.74
CA VAL A 157 -0.51 -3.93 17.25
C VAL A 157 -1.84 -4.39 17.87
N MET A 158 -2.54 -3.51 18.57
CA MET A 158 -3.85 -3.81 19.14
C MET A 158 -4.91 -4.00 18.02
N GLY A 159 -4.87 -3.18 16.98
CA GLY A 159 -5.73 -3.31 15.79
C GLY A 159 -5.57 -4.67 15.14
N MET A 160 -4.32 -5.07 14.81
CA MET A 160 -4.00 -6.38 14.26
C MET A 160 -4.47 -7.52 15.16
N ALA A 161 -4.15 -7.48 16.47
CA ALA A 161 -4.53 -8.52 17.42
C ALA A 161 -6.05 -8.67 17.59
N MET A 162 -6.80 -7.60 17.48
CA MET A 162 -8.25 -7.60 17.63
C MET A 162 -8.99 -7.85 16.29
N GLY A 163 -8.36 -7.50 15.15
CA GLY A 163 -8.91 -7.75 13.82
C GLY A 163 -8.84 -9.21 13.40
N MET A 164 -7.80 -9.94 13.84
CA MET A 164 -7.66 -11.36 13.51
C MET A 164 -8.72 -12.23 14.21
N ASP A 165 -9.17 -13.27 13.51
CA ASP A 165 -9.99 -14.30 14.08
C ASP A 165 -9.18 -15.23 15.01
N LEU A 166 -9.87 -16.04 15.83
CA LEU A 166 -9.21 -16.92 16.80
C LEU A 166 -8.35 -18.01 16.13
N THR A 167 -8.73 -18.47 14.94
CA THR A 167 -8.03 -19.53 14.23
C THR A 167 -6.70 -19.00 13.68
N SER A 168 -6.73 -17.84 13.04
CA SER A 168 -5.55 -17.14 12.55
C SER A 168 -4.57 -16.83 13.70
N PHE A 169 -5.11 -16.39 14.83
CA PHE A 169 -4.33 -16.12 16.02
C PHE A 169 -3.66 -17.37 16.62
N GLU A 170 -4.33 -18.55 16.56
CA GLU A 170 -3.76 -19.84 17.01
C GLU A 170 -2.66 -20.35 16.06
N ASP A 171 -2.70 -19.98 14.77
CA ASP A 171 -1.75 -20.40 13.75
C ASP A 171 -0.48 -19.52 13.72
N LEU A 172 -0.52 -18.31 14.31
CA LEU A 172 0.67 -17.48 14.46
C LEU A 172 1.77 -18.16 15.28
N GLY A 173 3.01 -17.95 14.87
CA GLY A 173 4.18 -18.45 15.59
C GLY A 173 4.37 -17.80 16.97
N SER A 174 5.12 -18.49 17.85
CA SER A 174 5.40 -17.97 19.20
C SER A 174 6.18 -16.66 19.20
N ASP A 175 6.96 -16.39 18.16
CA ASP A 175 7.78 -15.19 18.06
C ASP A 175 6.89 -13.98 17.73
N HIS A 176 5.92 -14.10 16.80
CA HIS A 176 4.91 -13.09 16.54
C HIS A 176 4.06 -12.78 17.77
N MET A 177 3.59 -13.82 18.47
CA MET A 177 2.86 -13.65 19.73
C MET A 177 3.66 -12.89 20.79
N MET A 178 4.97 -13.12 20.83
CA MET A 178 5.87 -12.40 21.75
C MET A 178 6.06 -10.95 21.29
N GLY A 179 6.30 -10.71 19.99
CA GLY A 179 6.42 -9.39 19.40
C GLY A 179 5.17 -8.53 19.65
N MET A 180 3.99 -9.08 19.35
CA MET A 180 2.71 -8.39 19.63
C MET A 180 2.55 -8.07 21.11
N ALA A 181 2.92 -9.00 22.02
CA ALA A 181 2.83 -8.73 23.46
C ALA A 181 3.80 -7.64 23.92
N MET A 182 4.94 -7.48 23.24
CA MET A 182 5.91 -6.40 23.53
C MET A 182 5.43 -5.05 22.98
N GLY A 183 4.88 -5.02 21.76
CA GLY A 183 4.36 -3.79 21.15
C GLY A 183 3.10 -3.24 21.88
N LEU A 184 2.46 -4.02 22.74
CA LEU A 184 1.31 -3.59 23.54
C LEU A 184 1.71 -2.91 24.87
N GLU A 185 3.00 -2.87 25.24
CA GLU A 185 3.48 -2.22 26.49
C GLU A 185 3.69 -0.71 26.31
#